data_dcd12a08fec17ae7194e472a8e0c78ff
#
_entry.id   dcd12a08fec17ae7194e472a8e0c78ff
#
_cell.length_a   1.000
_cell.length_b   1.000
_cell.length_c   1.000
_cell.angle_alpha   90.00
_cell.angle_beta   90.00
_cell.angle_gamma   90.00
#
_symmetry.space_group_name_H-M   'P 1'
#
loop_
_entity.id
_entity.type
_entity.pdbx_description
1 polymer ?
#
loop_
_entity_poly.entity_id
_entity_poly.type
_entity_poly.pdbx_seq_one_letter_code
_entity_poly.pdbx_strand_id
1 'polypeptide(L)'
;YQLDSFPTQQNVRAGRFYPYYRVKRLAAEPLLDAIDTSTGRPTKFKNLPLGTRAIELPDAEYPNYFLNTFGKPRRASVCECERTPDENLAQALHTLNGDIVSAKIADPAGRIAELMKAEKPPLEMIQEIYLATVCRLPSAEETEVCQQIVAESPSPKEGYEDLMWA
;
A
#
# COMPACT_ATOMS: atom_id res chain seq x y z
N TYR A 1 -12.81 -18.00 -10.21
CA TYR A 1 -12.90 -16.51 -10.17
C TYR A 1 -11.97 -15.92 -9.12
N GLN A 2 -11.59 -16.66 -8.09
CA GLN A 2 -10.63 -16.21 -7.06
C GLN A 2 -9.15 -16.54 -7.39
N LEU A 3 -8.92 -17.31 -8.42
CA LEU A 3 -7.58 -17.82 -8.77
C LEU A 3 -6.82 -16.94 -9.75
N ASP A 4 -7.54 -16.11 -10.51
CA ASP A 4 -6.92 -15.25 -11.52
C ASP A 4 -7.72 -13.96 -11.69
N SER A 5 -7.03 -12.86 -11.92
CA SER A 5 -7.59 -11.55 -12.24
C SER A 5 -7.53 -11.21 -13.72
N PHE A 6 -6.80 -11.98 -14.52
CA PHE A 6 -6.68 -11.74 -15.95
C PHE A 6 -7.73 -12.56 -16.75
N PRO A 7 -8.49 -11.89 -17.64
CA PRO A 7 -9.40 -12.59 -18.51
C PRO A 7 -8.64 -13.38 -19.57
N THR A 8 -9.07 -14.59 -19.83
CA THR A 8 -8.63 -15.39 -21.00
C THR A 8 -9.45 -15.01 -22.23
N GLN A 9 -8.98 -15.38 -23.43
CA GLN A 9 -9.74 -15.19 -24.67
C GLN A 9 -11.13 -15.81 -24.63
N GLN A 10 -11.28 -16.91 -23.89
CA GLN A 10 -12.55 -17.65 -23.78
C GLN A 10 -13.54 -16.98 -22.83
N ASN A 11 -13.06 -16.32 -21.77
CA ASN A 11 -13.93 -15.79 -20.70
C ASN A 11 -14.06 -14.26 -20.67
N VAL A 12 -13.32 -13.52 -21.50
CA VAL A 12 -13.34 -12.06 -21.53
C VAL A 12 -14.75 -11.48 -21.75
N ARG A 13 -15.58 -12.15 -22.56
CA ARG A 13 -16.96 -11.73 -22.84
C ARG A 13 -17.99 -12.20 -21.79
N ALA A 14 -17.59 -13.08 -20.90
CA ALA A 14 -18.47 -13.68 -19.89
C ALA A 14 -18.45 -12.91 -18.55
N GLY A 15 -18.03 -11.67 -18.53
CA GLY A 15 -17.80 -10.88 -17.33
C GLY A 15 -19.00 -10.79 -16.35
N ARG A 16 -20.24 -10.92 -16.85
CA ARG A 16 -21.46 -10.97 -16.00
C ARG A 16 -21.55 -12.23 -15.12
N PHE A 17 -20.81 -13.28 -15.45
CA PHE A 17 -20.80 -14.57 -14.72
C PHE A 17 -19.59 -14.71 -13.78
N TYR A 18 -18.79 -13.63 -13.61
CA TYR A 18 -17.61 -13.60 -12.74
C TYR A 18 -16.61 -14.74 -12.99
N PRO A 19 -16.20 -15.03 -14.24
CA PRO A 19 -15.31 -16.12 -14.54
C PRO A 19 -13.86 -15.86 -14.12
N TYR A 20 -13.55 -14.64 -13.74
CA TYR A 20 -12.26 -14.19 -13.16
C TYR A 20 -12.52 -13.11 -12.10
N TYR A 21 -11.53 -12.88 -11.23
CA TYR A 21 -11.63 -11.84 -10.22
C TYR A 21 -11.49 -10.45 -10.86
N ARG A 22 -12.46 -9.60 -10.66
CA ARG A 22 -12.35 -8.19 -11.07
C ARG A 22 -11.59 -7.43 -10.01
N VAL A 23 -10.43 -6.90 -10.39
CA VAL A 23 -9.62 -6.06 -9.51
C VAL A 23 -10.44 -4.86 -9.06
N LYS A 24 -10.42 -4.59 -7.75
CA LYS A 24 -11.09 -3.47 -7.11
C LYS A 24 -10.05 -2.68 -6.32
N ARG A 25 -10.24 -1.38 -6.24
CA ARG A 25 -9.43 -0.54 -5.35
C ARG A 25 -9.71 -0.88 -3.90
N LEU A 26 -8.69 -0.79 -3.08
CA LEU A 26 -8.86 -0.85 -1.63
C LEU A 26 -9.64 0.37 -1.15
N ALA A 27 -10.49 0.18 -0.15
CA ALA A 27 -11.09 1.29 0.57
C ALA A 27 -10.01 2.04 1.37
N ALA A 28 -10.31 3.29 1.75
CA ALA A 28 -9.35 4.18 2.41
C ALA A 28 -8.73 3.56 3.67
N GLU A 29 -9.56 2.92 4.49
CA GLU A 29 -9.14 2.32 5.75
C GLU A 29 -8.20 1.12 5.55
N PRO A 30 -8.55 0.08 4.77
CA PRO A 30 -7.63 -1.00 4.44
C PRO A 30 -6.36 -0.53 3.71
N LEU A 31 -6.45 0.51 2.87
CA LEU A 31 -5.30 1.06 2.17
C LEU A 31 -4.29 1.67 3.17
N LEU A 32 -4.77 2.48 4.12
CA LEU A 32 -3.91 3.06 5.15
C LEU A 32 -3.30 1.98 6.03
N ASP A 33 -4.08 0.98 6.45
CA ASP A 33 -3.59 -0.15 7.25
C ASP A 33 -2.55 -0.98 6.50
N ALA A 34 -2.70 -1.15 5.17
CA ALA A 34 -1.71 -1.83 4.33
C ALA A 34 -0.40 -1.04 4.26
N ILE A 35 -0.46 0.29 4.07
CA ILE A 35 0.71 1.18 4.09
C ILE A 35 1.39 1.12 5.46
N ASP A 36 0.65 1.20 6.54
CA ASP A 36 1.18 1.11 7.91
C ASP A 36 1.89 -0.22 8.16
N THR A 37 1.31 -1.31 7.68
CA THR A 37 1.87 -2.66 7.82
C THR A 37 3.12 -2.83 6.95
N SER A 38 3.10 -2.41 5.70
CA SER A 38 4.24 -2.55 4.79
C SER A 38 5.44 -1.74 5.24
N THR A 39 5.22 -0.49 5.67
CA THR A 39 6.29 0.40 6.14
C THR A 39 6.75 0.12 7.58
N GLY A 40 5.98 -0.66 8.36
CA GLY A 40 6.22 -0.87 9.79
C GLY A 40 5.96 0.37 10.64
N ARG A 41 5.25 1.38 10.09
CA ARG A 41 4.98 2.66 10.78
C ARG A 41 3.48 2.90 10.95
N PRO A 42 2.92 2.51 12.11
CA PRO A 42 1.50 2.73 12.37
C PRO A 42 1.15 4.22 12.43
N THR A 43 0.03 4.57 11.83
CA THR A 43 -0.55 5.90 11.92
C THR A 43 -1.02 6.17 13.35
N LYS A 44 -0.64 7.32 13.89
CA LYS A 44 -1.13 7.74 15.20
C LYS A 44 -2.45 8.48 15.06
N PHE A 45 -3.51 7.89 15.58
CA PHE A 45 -4.82 8.54 15.67
C PHE A 45 -4.97 9.30 16.98
N LYS A 46 -5.62 10.47 16.91
CA LYS A 46 -5.84 11.31 18.09
C LYS A 46 -6.72 10.59 19.12
N ASN A 47 -6.30 10.58 20.38
CA ASN A 47 -7.01 9.95 21.49
C ASN A 47 -7.14 8.41 21.40
N LEU A 48 -6.38 7.76 20.54
CA LEU A 48 -6.34 6.29 20.43
C LEU A 48 -4.93 5.78 20.69
N PRO A 49 -4.79 4.52 21.16
CA PRO A 49 -3.49 3.88 21.33
C PRO A 49 -2.70 3.82 20.02
N LEU A 50 -1.38 3.87 20.10
CA LEU A 50 -0.53 3.62 18.94
C LEU A 50 -0.73 2.17 18.49
N GLY A 51 -0.86 1.95 17.18
CA GLY A 51 -1.13 0.65 16.58
C GLY A 51 -2.63 0.35 16.37
N THR A 52 -3.53 1.27 16.77
CA THR A 52 -4.94 1.19 16.36
C THR A 52 -5.01 1.25 14.84
N ARG A 53 -5.73 0.31 14.23
CA ARG A 53 -5.91 0.25 12.77
C ARG A 53 -6.99 1.22 12.30
N ALA A 54 -6.85 1.70 11.08
CA ALA A 54 -7.84 2.60 10.50
C ALA A 54 -9.25 1.97 10.40
N ILE A 55 -9.31 0.65 10.19
CA ILE A 55 -10.58 -0.11 10.16
C ILE A 55 -11.25 -0.21 11.54
N GLU A 56 -10.52 0.02 12.63
CA GLU A 56 -11.01 -0.06 14.02
C GLU A 56 -11.48 1.30 14.56
N LEU A 57 -11.41 2.35 13.75
CA LEU A 57 -11.80 3.69 14.18
C LEU A 57 -13.27 3.70 14.64
N PRO A 58 -13.56 4.20 15.85
CA PRO A 58 -14.89 4.10 16.46
C PRO A 58 -15.91 5.03 15.79
N ASP A 59 -15.42 6.08 15.11
CA ASP A 59 -16.28 7.08 14.50
C ASP A 59 -15.98 7.24 13.01
N ALA A 60 -17.03 7.33 12.22
CA ALA A 60 -16.95 7.61 10.80
C ALA A 60 -16.41 9.01 10.50
N GLU A 61 -16.72 10.00 11.33
CA GLU A 61 -16.26 11.38 11.18
C GLU A 61 -14.86 11.64 11.74
N TYR A 62 -14.12 10.58 12.08
CA TYR A 62 -12.76 10.74 12.59
C TYR A 62 -11.89 11.53 11.60
N PRO A 63 -11.35 12.70 12.01
CA PRO A 63 -10.62 13.58 11.10
C PRO A 63 -9.25 12.99 10.76
N ASN A 64 -9.12 12.57 9.52
CA ASN A 64 -7.85 12.13 8.95
C ASN A 64 -7.79 12.51 7.48
N TYR A 65 -6.78 13.29 7.09
CA TYR A 65 -6.64 13.81 5.74
C TYR A 65 -6.55 12.69 4.70
N PHE A 66 -5.72 11.67 4.93
CA PHE A 66 -5.57 10.53 4.03
C PHE A 66 -6.91 9.81 3.82
N LEU A 67 -7.60 9.45 4.89
CA LEU A 67 -8.87 8.73 4.82
C LEU A 67 -9.93 9.54 4.07
N ASN A 68 -9.99 10.85 4.31
CA ASN A 68 -10.94 11.73 3.61
C ASN A 68 -10.61 11.84 2.12
N THR A 69 -9.33 11.97 1.77
CA THR A 69 -8.87 12.04 0.36
C THR A 69 -9.19 10.76 -0.39
N PHE A 70 -9.04 9.60 0.26
CA PHE A 70 -9.30 8.29 -0.34
C PHE A 70 -10.76 7.80 -0.19
N GLY A 71 -11.67 8.70 0.18
CA GLY A 71 -13.12 8.45 0.10
C GLY A 71 -13.70 7.63 1.24
N LYS A 72 -13.14 7.77 2.47
CA LYS A 72 -13.80 7.24 3.67
C LYS A 72 -15.20 7.82 3.78
N PRO A 73 -16.27 6.99 3.89
CA PRO A 73 -17.63 7.48 4.00
C PRO A 73 -17.85 8.18 5.35
N ARG A 74 -18.64 9.24 5.34
CA ARG A 74 -19.04 9.97 6.57
C ARG A 74 -20.14 9.25 7.37
N ARG A 75 -20.74 8.22 6.77
CA ARG A 75 -21.87 7.46 7.34
C ARG A 75 -23.05 8.35 7.80
N ALA A 76 -23.30 9.44 7.06
CA ALA A 76 -24.47 10.27 7.27
C ALA A 76 -25.77 9.52 6.95
N SER A 77 -25.68 8.47 6.11
CA SER A 77 -26.75 7.53 5.82
C SER A 77 -26.32 6.09 6.06
N VAL A 78 -27.26 5.17 6.11
CA VAL A 78 -26.99 3.72 6.23
C VAL A 78 -26.54 3.09 4.90
N CYS A 79 -26.47 3.88 3.84
CA CYS A 79 -26.13 3.40 2.50
C CYS A 79 -24.61 3.41 2.29
N GLU A 80 -24.07 2.30 1.79
CA GLU A 80 -22.66 2.22 1.38
C GLU A 80 -22.34 3.06 0.13
N CYS A 81 -23.37 3.60 -0.53
CA CYS A 81 -23.23 4.51 -1.68
C CYS A 81 -22.52 5.84 -1.36
N GLU A 82 -22.27 6.15 -0.09
CA GLU A 82 -21.44 7.28 0.31
C GLU A 82 -19.94 7.08 0.03
N ARG A 83 -19.48 5.85 -0.20
CA ARG A 83 -18.13 5.62 -0.69
C ARG A 83 -18.04 6.13 -2.11
N THR A 84 -17.17 7.12 -2.32
CA THR A 84 -16.86 7.63 -3.64
C THR A 84 -15.75 6.75 -4.24
N PRO A 85 -16.08 5.81 -5.14
CA PRO A 85 -15.08 4.97 -5.78
C PRO A 85 -14.32 5.72 -6.89
N ASP A 86 -14.78 6.93 -7.21
CA ASP A 86 -14.25 7.71 -8.31
C ASP A 86 -12.82 8.18 -8.02
N GLU A 87 -11.98 8.01 -9.02
CA GLU A 87 -10.61 8.53 -9.01
C GLU A 87 -10.66 10.06 -9.09
N ASN A 88 -9.93 10.72 -8.22
CA ASN A 88 -9.78 12.16 -8.29
C ASN A 88 -8.31 12.57 -8.33
N LEU A 89 -8.07 13.76 -8.87
CA LEU A 89 -6.72 14.30 -9.01
C LEU A 89 -5.99 14.42 -7.66
N ALA A 90 -6.71 14.70 -6.57
CA ALA A 90 -6.12 14.79 -5.24
C ALA A 90 -5.56 13.43 -4.75
N GLN A 91 -6.24 12.32 -5.08
CA GLN A 91 -5.74 10.97 -4.78
C GLN A 91 -4.46 10.67 -5.57
N ALA A 92 -4.47 10.96 -6.87
CA ALA A 92 -3.30 10.76 -7.71
C ALA A 92 -2.10 11.60 -7.25
N LEU A 93 -2.32 12.89 -6.97
CA LEU A 93 -1.29 13.78 -6.45
C LEU A 93 -0.78 13.34 -5.06
N HIS A 94 -1.67 12.87 -4.20
CA HIS A 94 -1.28 12.37 -2.87
C HIS A 94 -0.48 11.07 -2.98
N THR A 95 -0.77 10.21 -3.94
CA THR A 95 0.00 8.98 -4.19
C THR A 95 1.38 9.32 -4.75
N LEU A 96 1.46 10.25 -5.72
CA LEU A 96 2.71 10.62 -6.39
C LEU A 96 3.64 11.50 -5.52
N ASN A 97 3.06 12.44 -4.77
CA ASN A 97 3.81 13.43 -3.98
C ASN A 97 3.48 13.33 -2.49
N GLY A 98 2.92 12.20 -2.04
CA GLY A 98 2.37 12.07 -0.70
C GLY A 98 3.44 12.05 0.37
N ASP A 99 3.60 13.17 1.07
CA ASP A 99 4.48 13.30 2.25
C ASP A 99 4.25 12.18 3.26
N ILE A 100 3.02 11.67 3.36
CA ILE A 100 2.66 10.62 4.34
C ILE A 100 3.35 9.30 4.01
N VAL A 101 3.28 8.84 2.75
CA VAL A 101 3.87 7.55 2.34
C VAL A 101 5.39 7.65 2.38
N SER A 102 5.95 8.67 1.74
CA SER A 102 7.40 8.91 1.71
C SER A 102 7.98 9.07 3.11
N ALA A 103 7.32 9.83 4.00
CA ALA A 103 7.75 10.00 5.38
C ALA A 103 7.73 8.68 6.17
N LYS A 104 6.77 7.79 5.94
CA LYS A 104 6.72 6.47 6.57
C LYS A 104 7.82 5.53 6.07
N ILE A 105 8.10 5.56 4.77
CA ILE A 105 9.18 4.76 4.16
C ILE A 105 10.54 5.20 4.68
N ALA A 106 10.81 6.51 4.71
CA ALA A 106 12.07 7.09 5.15
C ALA A 106 12.26 7.14 6.67
N ASP A 107 11.24 6.76 7.46
CA ASP A 107 11.27 6.85 8.92
C ASP A 107 12.43 6.01 9.51
N PRO A 108 13.27 6.57 10.40
CA PRO A 108 14.41 5.88 11.00
C PRO A 108 14.04 4.69 11.91
N ALA A 109 12.79 4.53 12.25
CA ALA A 109 12.24 3.38 12.94
C ALA A 109 11.26 2.59 12.04
N GLY A 110 11.29 2.82 10.73
CA GLY A 110 10.52 2.09 9.73
C GLY A 110 11.22 0.79 9.29
N ARG A 111 10.49 0.01 8.50
CA ARG A 111 10.95 -1.31 8.03
C ARG A 111 12.33 -1.27 7.35
N ILE A 112 12.55 -0.33 6.43
CA ILE A 112 13.84 -0.23 5.72
C ILE A 112 14.99 0.01 6.70
N ALA A 113 14.82 0.94 7.63
CA ALA A 113 15.83 1.25 8.62
C ALA A 113 16.11 0.06 9.57
N GLU A 114 15.08 -0.70 9.93
CA GLU A 114 15.23 -1.91 10.75
C GLU A 114 15.98 -3.03 9.99
N LEU A 115 15.63 -3.26 8.73
CA LEU A 115 16.30 -4.25 7.88
C LEU A 115 17.77 -3.88 7.64
N MET A 116 18.08 -2.61 7.44
CA MET A 116 19.46 -2.12 7.30
C MET A 116 20.26 -2.27 8.60
N LYS A 117 19.66 -2.00 9.76
CA LYS A 117 20.31 -2.22 11.06
C LYS A 117 20.60 -3.70 11.32
N ALA A 118 19.78 -4.59 10.79
CA ALA A 118 19.98 -6.04 10.88
C ALA A 118 21.05 -6.56 9.90
N GLU A 119 21.68 -5.68 9.10
CA GLU A 119 22.72 -5.99 8.12
C GLU A 119 22.36 -7.17 7.19
N LYS A 120 21.10 -7.26 6.79
CA LYS A 120 20.63 -8.33 5.91
C LYS A 120 21.30 -8.24 4.52
N PRO A 121 21.58 -9.40 3.88
CA PRO A 121 22.08 -9.41 2.51
C PRO A 121 21.12 -8.71 1.55
N PRO A 122 21.61 -8.05 0.47
CA PRO A 122 20.79 -7.32 -0.49
C PRO A 122 19.60 -8.11 -1.06
N LEU A 123 19.79 -9.39 -1.33
CA LEU A 123 18.74 -10.26 -1.83
C LEU A 123 17.62 -10.45 -0.79
N GLU A 124 17.97 -10.67 0.47
CA GLU A 124 17.00 -10.80 1.55
C GLU A 124 16.24 -9.49 1.78
N MET A 125 16.91 -8.34 1.65
CA MET A 125 16.28 -7.02 1.73
C MET A 125 15.16 -6.89 0.69
N ILE A 126 15.45 -7.21 -0.58
CA ILE A 126 14.48 -7.17 -1.68
C ILE A 126 13.32 -8.13 -1.41
N GLN A 127 13.61 -9.36 -0.98
CA GLN A 127 12.58 -10.35 -0.65
C GLN A 127 11.65 -9.88 0.47
N GLU A 128 12.18 -9.30 1.53
CA GLU A 128 11.39 -8.76 2.64
C GLU A 128 10.51 -7.58 2.21
N ILE A 129 11.01 -6.71 1.34
CA ILE A 129 10.22 -5.61 0.77
C ILE A 129 9.06 -6.18 -0.06
N TYR A 130 9.32 -7.15 -0.94
CA TYR A 130 8.27 -7.80 -1.74
C TYR A 130 7.22 -8.51 -0.90
N LEU A 131 7.65 -9.24 0.13
CA LEU A 131 6.72 -9.89 1.05
C LEU A 131 5.87 -8.89 1.82
N ALA A 132 6.45 -7.76 2.22
CA ALA A 132 5.74 -6.73 2.97
C ALA A 132 4.74 -5.93 2.12
N THR A 133 5.05 -5.70 0.82
CA THR A 133 4.25 -4.83 -0.06
C THR A 133 3.28 -5.63 -0.93
N VAL A 134 3.75 -6.67 -1.61
CA VAL A 134 2.97 -7.44 -2.59
C VAL A 134 2.69 -8.88 -2.16
N CYS A 135 3.08 -9.28 -0.93
CA CYS A 135 2.79 -10.57 -0.32
C CYS A 135 3.29 -11.79 -1.13
N ARG A 136 4.34 -11.63 -1.93
CA ARG A 136 5.00 -12.70 -2.67
C ARG A 136 6.49 -12.45 -2.79
N LEU A 137 7.25 -13.48 -3.13
CA LEU A 137 8.66 -13.31 -3.49
C LEU A 137 8.80 -12.71 -4.89
N PRO A 138 9.88 -11.96 -5.15
CA PRO A 138 10.20 -11.47 -6.49
C PRO A 138 10.58 -12.63 -7.43
N SER A 139 10.27 -12.49 -8.71
CA SER A 139 10.81 -13.38 -9.75
C SER A 139 12.31 -13.14 -9.94
N ALA A 140 12.96 -14.01 -10.72
CA ALA A 140 14.38 -13.81 -11.05
C ALA A 140 14.61 -12.48 -11.80
N GLU A 141 13.76 -12.18 -12.78
CA GLU A 141 13.82 -10.94 -13.57
C GLU A 141 13.58 -9.71 -12.70
N GLU A 142 12.57 -9.74 -11.81
CA GLU A 142 12.30 -8.66 -10.86
C GLU A 142 13.47 -8.46 -9.90
N THR A 143 14.10 -9.52 -9.45
CA THR A 143 15.27 -9.47 -8.56
C THR A 143 16.45 -8.75 -9.24
N GLU A 144 16.74 -9.07 -10.50
CA GLU A 144 17.82 -8.42 -11.26
C GLU A 144 17.55 -6.92 -11.42
N VAL A 145 16.30 -6.54 -11.80
CA VAL A 145 15.92 -5.13 -11.92
C VAL A 145 16.04 -4.39 -10.58
N CYS A 146 15.57 -5.00 -9.49
CA CYS A 146 15.68 -4.40 -8.16
C CYS A 146 17.13 -4.20 -7.72
N GLN A 147 18.00 -5.18 -7.98
CA GLN A 147 19.44 -5.05 -7.67
C GLN A 147 20.09 -3.93 -8.48
N GLN A 148 19.72 -3.78 -9.74
CA GLN A 148 20.21 -2.70 -10.58
C GLN A 148 19.77 -1.33 -10.04
N ILE A 149 18.50 -1.16 -9.69
CA ILE A 149 17.96 0.09 -9.11
C ILE A 149 18.76 0.47 -7.84
N VAL A 150 18.95 -0.48 -6.93
CA VAL A 150 19.72 -0.22 -5.70
C VAL A 150 21.17 0.14 -6.00
N ALA A 151 21.81 -0.50 -7.00
CA ALA A 151 23.18 -0.23 -7.38
C ALA A 151 23.37 1.14 -8.06
N GLU A 152 22.38 1.63 -8.80
CA GLU A 152 22.38 2.92 -9.49
C GLU A 152 21.97 4.09 -8.58
N SER A 153 21.36 3.80 -7.41
CA SER A 153 20.90 4.82 -6.47
C SER A 153 22.07 5.50 -5.74
N PRO A 154 21.93 6.78 -5.32
CA PRO A 154 22.97 7.53 -4.62
C PRO A 154 23.45 6.86 -3.32
N SER A 155 22.55 6.16 -2.66
CA SER A 155 22.85 5.31 -1.50
C SER A 155 21.98 4.04 -1.50
N PRO A 156 22.46 2.94 -0.91
CA PRO A 156 21.66 1.72 -0.80
C PRO A 156 20.32 1.97 -0.09
N LYS A 157 20.31 2.85 0.90
CA LYS A 157 19.10 3.21 1.65
C LYS A 157 18.05 3.83 0.72
N GLU A 158 18.42 4.83 -0.05
CA GLU A 158 17.53 5.47 -1.02
C GLU A 158 17.02 4.47 -2.06
N GLY A 159 17.87 3.58 -2.56
CA GLY A 159 17.45 2.53 -3.48
C GLY A 159 16.38 1.60 -2.91
N TYR A 160 16.49 1.20 -1.65
CA TYR A 160 15.45 0.39 -0.99
C TYR A 160 14.18 1.19 -0.68
N GLU A 161 14.30 2.48 -0.36
CA GLU A 161 13.16 3.37 -0.19
C GLU A 161 12.38 3.54 -1.49
N ASP A 162 13.08 3.72 -2.61
CA ASP A 162 12.50 3.80 -3.96
C ASP A 162 11.81 2.49 -4.34
N LEU A 163 12.42 1.33 -4.05
CA LEU A 163 11.80 0.02 -4.29
C LEU A 163 10.53 -0.19 -3.46
N MET A 164 10.48 0.28 -2.24
CA MET A 164 9.29 0.16 -1.40
C MET A 164 8.17 1.11 -1.85
N TRP A 165 8.54 2.23 -2.45
CA TRP A 165 7.60 3.21 -2.97
C TRP A 165 6.97 2.76 -4.30
N ALA A 166 7.72 2.12 -5.19
CA ALA A 166 7.28 1.67 -6.51
C ALA A 166 6.28 0.51 -6.46
#